data_d58510acf7a54bc2825fc024669f6154
#
_entry.id   d58510acf7a54bc2825fc024669f6154
#
_cell.length_a   1.000
_cell.length_b   1.000
_cell.length_c   1.000
_cell.angle_alpha   90.00
_cell.angle_beta   90.00
_cell.angle_gamma   90.00
#
_symmetry.space_group_name_H-M   'P 1'
#
loop_
_entity.id
_entity.type
_entity.pdbx_description
1 polymer ?
#
loop_
_entity_poly.entity_id
_entity_poly.type
_entity_poly.pdbx_seq_one_letter_code
_entity_poly.pdbx_strand_id
1 'polypeptide(L)'
;MPKVAYSEAEKAQVREALLTKGLELLAKQGIQHTTVEQIYKAVGISRTFFYSFFPTKESLIIEALYLQQPRVLVYAQKLMDAPSLSWREAVTQFLCACCYGEKNGILILTIEEQQMLFRRLSHEAYRTFREKQIRLFGNILECFGIGADCARVGLFTNISLMAMIVRRAIPETMPLFVPEAADETVAFQIKAIVDFLEPLKKENFCR
;
A
#
# COMPACT_ATOMS: atom_id res chain seq x y z
N MET A 1 -12.07 33.42 -24.90
CA MET A 1 -12.46 32.07 -25.35
C MET A 1 -13.36 31.45 -24.29
N PRO A 2 -14.53 30.89 -24.62
CA PRO A 2 -15.39 30.27 -23.64
C PRO A 2 -14.64 29.07 -23.02
N LYS A 3 -14.61 28.99 -21.68
CA LYS A 3 -14.14 27.79 -20.97
C LYS A 3 -15.06 26.65 -21.40
N VAL A 4 -14.56 25.72 -22.20
CA VAL A 4 -15.26 24.45 -22.43
C VAL A 4 -15.41 23.78 -21.07
N ALA A 5 -16.66 23.65 -20.63
CA ALA A 5 -16.94 22.97 -19.37
C ALA A 5 -16.65 21.46 -19.58
N TYR A 6 -15.76 20.89 -18.80
CA TYR A 6 -15.51 19.46 -18.81
C TYR A 6 -16.81 18.68 -18.51
N SER A 7 -17.12 17.71 -19.35
CA SER A 7 -18.20 16.76 -19.08
C SER A 7 -17.87 15.92 -17.84
N GLU A 8 -18.85 15.26 -17.25
CA GLU A 8 -18.61 14.37 -16.09
C GLU A 8 -17.67 13.20 -16.44
N ALA A 9 -17.75 12.69 -17.68
CA ALA A 9 -16.84 11.65 -18.17
C ALA A 9 -15.39 12.17 -18.25
N GLU A 10 -15.16 13.36 -18.77
CA GLU A 10 -13.82 13.98 -18.82
C GLU A 10 -13.29 14.28 -17.41
N LYS A 11 -14.15 14.75 -16.50
CA LYS A 11 -13.76 14.93 -15.08
C LYS A 11 -13.35 13.61 -14.44
N ALA A 12 -14.07 12.52 -14.67
CA ALA A 12 -13.72 11.20 -14.16
C ALA A 12 -12.36 10.73 -14.70
N GLN A 13 -12.10 10.92 -16.00
CA GLN A 13 -10.80 10.60 -16.62
C GLN A 13 -9.65 11.42 -16.02
N VAL A 14 -9.85 12.73 -15.84
CA VAL A 14 -8.85 13.62 -15.22
C VAL A 14 -8.58 13.18 -13.77
N ARG A 15 -9.62 12.85 -13.00
CA ARG A 15 -9.48 12.37 -11.63
C ARG A 15 -8.67 11.07 -11.55
N GLU A 16 -8.96 10.11 -12.43
CA GLU A 16 -8.22 8.85 -12.52
C GLU A 16 -6.75 9.09 -12.92
N ALA A 17 -6.51 9.97 -13.90
CA ALA A 17 -5.16 10.36 -14.31
C ALA A 17 -4.37 11.01 -13.17
N LEU A 18 -5.00 11.87 -12.35
CA LEU A 18 -4.39 12.48 -11.17
C LEU A 18 -4.01 11.44 -10.12
N LEU A 19 -4.89 10.47 -9.84
CA LEU A 19 -4.62 9.38 -8.90
C LEU A 19 -3.50 8.48 -9.39
N THR A 20 -3.53 8.08 -10.67
CA THR A 20 -2.52 7.22 -11.27
C THR A 20 -1.15 7.90 -11.27
N LYS A 21 -1.08 9.14 -11.75
CA LYS A 21 0.16 9.91 -11.78
C LYS A 21 0.66 10.26 -10.38
N GLY A 22 -0.26 10.56 -9.47
CA GLY A 22 0.05 10.75 -8.05
C GLY A 22 0.68 9.50 -7.44
N LEU A 23 0.06 8.33 -7.63
CA LEU A 23 0.59 7.05 -7.12
C LEU A 23 1.99 6.74 -7.68
N GLU A 24 2.21 6.94 -8.98
CA GLU A 24 3.52 6.75 -9.61
C GLU A 24 4.61 7.63 -8.98
N LEU A 25 4.33 8.92 -8.83
CA LEU A 25 5.29 9.87 -8.24
C LEU A 25 5.54 9.56 -6.75
N LEU A 26 4.48 9.27 -6.00
CA LEU A 26 4.58 8.92 -4.58
C LEU A 26 5.39 7.63 -4.38
N ALA A 27 5.16 6.61 -5.20
CA ALA A 27 5.91 5.35 -5.12
C ALA A 27 7.39 5.54 -5.49
N LYS A 28 7.70 6.46 -6.43
CA LYS A 28 9.06 6.70 -6.91
C LYS A 28 9.91 7.53 -5.94
N GLN A 29 9.34 8.58 -5.36
CA GLN A 29 10.11 9.61 -4.63
C GLN A 29 9.57 9.95 -3.24
N GLY A 30 8.52 9.25 -2.77
CA GLY A 30 7.91 9.46 -1.46
C GLY A 30 7.01 10.70 -1.39
N ILE A 31 6.33 10.84 -0.25
CA ILE A 31 5.38 11.94 -0.03
C ILE A 31 6.09 13.30 0.05
N GLN A 32 7.25 13.35 0.72
CA GLN A 32 7.95 14.61 0.97
C GLN A 32 8.43 15.27 -0.33
N HIS A 33 8.92 14.49 -1.27
CA HIS A 33 9.46 14.96 -2.55
C HIS A 33 8.42 15.08 -3.66
N THR A 34 7.20 14.62 -3.44
CA THR A 34 6.10 14.75 -4.40
C THR A 34 5.28 16.01 -4.12
N THR A 35 5.21 16.91 -5.07
CA THR A 35 4.42 18.14 -4.97
C THR A 35 3.13 18.06 -5.77
N VAL A 36 2.10 18.81 -5.33
CA VAL A 36 0.85 18.96 -6.10
C VAL A 36 1.13 19.52 -7.50
N GLU A 37 2.13 20.39 -7.60
CA GLU A 37 2.53 20.99 -8.88
C GLU A 37 3.04 19.96 -9.88
N GLN A 38 3.89 19.04 -9.44
CA GLN A 38 4.36 17.93 -10.29
C GLN A 38 3.19 17.07 -10.80
N ILE A 39 2.20 16.80 -9.94
CA ILE A 39 1.06 15.95 -10.30
C ILE A 39 0.17 16.64 -11.33
N TYR A 40 -0.29 17.87 -11.06
CA TYR A 40 -1.22 18.53 -12.00
C TYR A 40 -0.55 18.89 -13.32
N LYS A 41 0.75 19.25 -13.32
CA LYS A 41 1.51 19.50 -14.56
C LYS A 41 1.67 18.21 -15.38
N ALA A 42 1.93 17.07 -14.74
CA ALA A 42 2.05 15.79 -15.43
C ALA A 42 0.75 15.33 -16.09
N VAL A 43 -0.41 15.78 -15.58
CA VAL A 43 -1.73 15.51 -16.16
C VAL A 43 -2.15 16.61 -17.15
N GLY A 44 -1.43 17.74 -17.20
CA GLY A 44 -1.72 18.84 -18.13
C GLY A 44 -2.89 19.71 -17.71
N ILE A 45 -3.18 19.83 -16.41
CA ILE A 45 -4.28 20.66 -15.89
C ILE A 45 -3.77 21.84 -15.07
N SER A 46 -4.66 22.77 -14.73
CA SER A 46 -4.32 23.90 -13.88
C SER A 46 -4.36 23.53 -12.40
N ARG A 47 -3.63 24.31 -11.56
CA ARG A 47 -3.67 24.18 -10.09
C ARG A 47 -5.09 24.31 -9.53
N THR A 48 -5.87 25.28 -10.02
CA THR A 48 -7.25 25.48 -9.55
C THR A 48 -8.12 24.28 -9.88
N PHE A 49 -7.92 23.65 -11.05
CA PHE A 49 -8.68 22.48 -11.46
C PHE A 49 -8.28 21.24 -10.65
N PHE A 50 -7.01 21.10 -10.27
CA PHE A 50 -6.60 20.05 -9.31
C PHE A 50 -7.39 20.15 -7.99
N TYR A 51 -7.47 21.34 -7.40
CA TYR A 51 -8.16 21.53 -6.12
C TYR A 51 -9.68 21.37 -6.18
N SER A 52 -10.28 21.31 -7.37
CA SER A 52 -11.68 20.91 -7.52
C SER A 52 -11.91 19.41 -7.36
N PHE A 53 -10.86 18.57 -7.52
CA PHE A 53 -10.91 17.13 -7.29
C PHE A 53 -10.42 16.73 -5.90
N PHE A 54 -9.34 17.34 -5.47
CA PHE A 54 -8.66 17.00 -4.20
C PHE A 54 -8.41 18.27 -3.40
N PRO A 55 -9.19 18.51 -2.32
CA PRO A 55 -9.04 19.72 -1.50
C PRO A 55 -7.64 19.86 -0.89
N THR A 56 -6.95 18.75 -0.66
CA THR A 56 -5.60 18.70 -0.09
C THR A 56 -4.74 17.66 -0.80
N LYS A 57 -3.42 17.76 -0.63
CA LYS A 57 -2.49 16.71 -1.09
C LYS A 57 -2.76 15.39 -0.37
N GLU A 58 -3.12 15.46 0.90
CA GLU A 58 -3.41 14.31 1.74
C GLU A 58 -4.64 13.53 1.24
N SER A 59 -5.68 14.22 0.77
CA SER A 59 -6.85 13.57 0.17
C SER A 59 -6.48 12.78 -1.09
N LEU A 60 -5.62 13.32 -1.94
CA LEU A 60 -5.11 12.58 -3.10
C LEU A 60 -4.27 11.36 -2.65
N ILE A 61 -3.39 11.51 -1.66
CA ILE A 61 -2.54 10.43 -1.17
C ILE A 61 -3.41 9.25 -0.67
N ILE A 62 -4.42 9.53 0.14
CA ILE A 62 -5.32 8.50 0.66
C ILE A 62 -6.04 7.76 -0.47
N GLU A 63 -6.52 8.48 -1.46
CA GLU A 63 -7.20 7.85 -2.59
C GLU A 63 -6.23 7.08 -3.51
N ALA A 64 -5.01 7.55 -3.67
CA ALA A 64 -3.95 6.82 -4.37
C ALA A 64 -3.60 5.50 -3.65
N LEU A 65 -3.57 5.51 -2.30
CA LEU A 65 -3.42 4.29 -1.51
C LEU A 65 -4.59 3.32 -1.73
N TYR A 66 -5.81 3.83 -1.87
CA TYR A 66 -6.96 2.97 -2.19
C TYR A 66 -6.88 2.42 -3.62
N LEU A 67 -6.39 3.20 -4.57
CA LEU A 67 -6.25 2.77 -5.97
C LEU A 67 -5.30 1.57 -6.12
N GLN A 68 -4.27 1.45 -5.29
CA GLN A 68 -3.35 0.31 -5.37
C GLN A 68 -3.90 -0.98 -4.74
N GLN A 69 -4.88 -0.91 -3.83
CA GLN A 69 -5.38 -2.09 -3.10
C GLN A 69 -5.83 -3.24 -4.02
N PRO A 70 -6.64 -3.02 -5.08
CA PRO A 70 -6.99 -4.08 -6.02
C PRO A 70 -5.78 -4.70 -6.72
N ARG A 71 -4.76 -3.89 -7.04
CA ARG A 71 -3.52 -4.38 -7.68
C ARG A 71 -2.74 -5.30 -6.76
N VAL A 72 -2.68 -4.98 -5.47
CA VAL A 72 -2.05 -5.82 -4.43
C VAL A 72 -2.78 -7.15 -4.30
N LEU A 73 -4.11 -7.16 -4.31
CA LEU A 73 -4.90 -8.39 -4.24
C LEU A 73 -4.75 -9.24 -5.50
N VAL A 74 -4.79 -8.63 -6.69
CA VAL A 74 -4.55 -9.34 -7.96
C VAL A 74 -3.15 -9.96 -7.96
N TYR A 75 -2.16 -9.26 -7.43
CA TYR A 75 -0.80 -9.79 -7.32
C TYR A 75 -0.72 -10.98 -6.34
N ALA A 76 -1.38 -10.88 -5.17
CA ALA A 76 -1.47 -12.00 -4.23
C ALA A 76 -2.11 -13.23 -4.89
N GLN A 77 -3.25 -13.05 -5.56
CA GLN A 77 -3.95 -14.12 -6.26
C GLN A 77 -3.09 -14.75 -7.35
N LYS A 78 -2.40 -13.92 -8.16
CA LYS A 78 -1.49 -14.40 -9.22
C LYS A 78 -0.39 -15.30 -8.67
N LEU A 79 0.18 -14.97 -7.51
CA LEU A 79 1.20 -15.80 -6.88
C LEU A 79 0.60 -17.11 -6.37
N MET A 80 -0.59 -17.07 -5.79
CA MET A 80 -1.27 -18.27 -5.28
C MET A 80 -1.72 -19.22 -6.40
N ASP A 81 -2.05 -18.69 -7.59
CA ASP A 81 -2.45 -19.46 -8.76
C ASP A 81 -1.27 -19.96 -9.60
N ALA A 82 -0.03 -19.55 -9.28
CA ALA A 82 1.16 -19.93 -10.02
C ALA A 82 1.50 -21.42 -9.79
N PRO A 83 1.44 -22.29 -10.81
CA PRO A 83 1.64 -23.73 -10.61
C PRO A 83 3.09 -24.11 -10.27
N SER A 84 4.02 -23.19 -10.50
CA SER A 84 5.44 -23.36 -10.19
C SER A 84 5.82 -23.03 -8.75
N LEU A 85 4.88 -22.48 -7.96
CA LEU A 85 5.14 -22.05 -6.59
C LEU A 85 4.36 -22.92 -5.61
N SER A 86 5.04 -23.36 -4.55
CA SER A 86 4.37 -23.86 -3.37
C SER A 86 3.65 -22.69 -2.65
N TRP A 87 2.67 -23.02 -1.82
CA TRP A 87 1.99 -22.03 -0.98
C TRP A 87 2.97 -21.16 -0.21
N ARG A 88 3.99 -21.79 0.38
CA ARG A 88 5.02 -21.13 1.18
C ARG A 88 5.84 -20.15 0.35
N GLU A 89 6.24 -20.53 -0.85
CA GLU A 89 6.97 -19.66 -1.77
C GLU A 89 6.11 -18.48 -2.23
N ALA A 90 4.83 -18.73 -2.56
CA ALA A 90 3.90 -17.69 -2.98
C ALA A 90 3.70 -16.62 -1.89
N VAL A 91 3.44 -17.03 -0.64
CA VAL A 91 3.29 -16.11 0.49
C VAL A 91 4.60 -15.37 0.80
N THR A 92 5.73 -16.07 0.77
CA THR A 92 7.05 -15.45 0.94
C THR A 92 7.32 -14.39 -0.11
N GLN A 93 7.08 -14.69 -1.39
CA GLN A 93 7.27 -13.74 -2.50
C GLN A 93 6.34 -12.52 -2.36
N PHE A 94 5.09 -12.74 -1.95
CA PHE A 94 4.16 -11.65 -1.69
C PHE A 94 4.67 -10.70 -0.60
N LEU A 95 5.06 -11.24 0.54
CA LEU A 95 5.56 -10.44 1.67
C LEU A 95 6.87 -9.72 1.31
N CYS A 96 7.78 -10.38 0.61
CA CYS A 96 8.99 -9.75 0.08
C CYS A 96 8.64 -8.59 -0.87
N ALA A 97 7.70 -8.80 -1.80
CA ALA A 97 7.29 -7.74 -2.72
C ALA A 97 6.69 -6.53 -1.98
N CYS A 98 5.96 -6.75 -0.90
CA CYS A 98 5.45 -5.68 -0.06
C CYS A 98 6.56 -4.96 0.73
N CYS A 99 7.50 -5.70 1.34
CA CYS A 99 8.63 -5.09 2.07
C CYS A 99 9.55 -4.27 1.16
N TYR A 100 9.73 -4.69 -0.10
CA TYR A 100 10.54 -4.00 -1.11
C TYR A 100 9.66 -3.28 -2.14
N GLY A 101 8.57 -2.65 -1.68
CA GLY A 101 7.51 -2.06 -2.50
C GLY A 101 7.98 -1.03 -3.53
N GLU A 102 9.01 -0.27 -3.21
CA GLU A 102 9.63 0.70 -4.13
C GLU A 102 10.16 0.07 -5.43
N LYS A 103 10.65 -1.17 -5.36
CA LYS A 103 11.10 -1.94 -6.53
C LYS A 103 9.93 -2.52 -7.33
N ASN A 104 8.76 -2.64 -6.71
CA ASN A 104 7.56 -3.26 -7.27
C ASN A 104 6.45 -2.25 -7.57
N GLY A 105 6.73 -0.94 -7.45
CA GLY A 105 5.74 0.13 -7.65
C GLY A 105 4.61 0.15 -6.61
N ILE A 106 4.83 -0.47 -5.45
CA ILE A 106 3.89 -0.44 -4.32
C ILE A 106 4.26 0.71 -3.40
N LEU A 107 3.34 1.65 -3.21
CA LEU A 107 3.50 2.75 -2.27
C LEU A 107 3.36 2.23 -0.84
N ILE A 108 4.47 2.30 -0.08
CA ILE A 108 4.52 2.01 1.35
C ILE A 108 5.03 3.27 2.05
N LEU A 109 4.27 3.75 3.00
CA LEU A 109 4.61 4.96 3.75
C LEU A 109 5.65 4.67 4.83
N THR A 110 6.61 5.57 4.99
CA THR A 110 7.50 5.56 6.16
C THR A 110 6.73 5.95 7.42
N ILE A 111 7.34 5.78 8.61
CA ILE A 111 6.73 6.17 9.88
C ILE A 111 6.42 7.67 9.89
N GLU A 112 7.35 8.51 9.45
CA GLU A 112 7.20 9.97 9.38
C GLU A 112 6.07 10.37 8.43
N GLU A 113 6.02 9.73 7.27
CA GLU A 113 4.97 9.97 6.28
C GLU A 113 3.59 9.58 6.81
N GLN A 114 3.49 8.45 7.52
CA GLN A 114 2.25 8.03 8.18
C GLN A 114 1.84 9.02 9.27
N GLN A 115 2.77 9.42 10.13
CA GLN A 115 2.49 10.40 11.19
C GLN A 115 2.05 11.74 10.61
N MET A 116 2.74 12.24 9.58
CA MET A 116 2.41 13.49 8.92
C MET A 116 1.02 13.43 8.29
N LEU A 117 0.71 12.33 7.59
CA LEU A 117 -0.58 12.11 6.94
C LEU A 117 -1.70 12.03 7.98
N PHE A 118 -1.55 11.18 9.00
CA PHE A 118 -2.61 10.94 9.99
C PHE A 118 -2.91 12.14 10.87
N ARG A 119 -1.91 12.98 11.17
CA ARG A 119 -2.15 14.25 11.91
C ARG A 119 -3.06 15.24 11.17
N ARG A 120 -3.17 15.11 9.85
CA ARG A 120 -3.95 16.00 8.99
C ARG A 120 -5.31 15.42 8.59
N LEU A 121 -5.58 14.17 8.93
CA LEU A 121 -6.88 13.55 8.69
C LEU A 121 -7.88 13.90 9.81
N SER A 122 -9.15 14.04 9.45
CA SER A 122 -10.23 14.03 10.43
C SER A 122 -10.34 12.64 11.09
N HIS A 123 -10.93 12.55 12.27
CA HIS A 123 -11.18 11.29 12.95
C HIS A 123 -11.98 10.30 12.07
N GLU A 124 -12.94 10.80 11.33
CA GLU A 124 -13.75 9.99 10.41
C GLU A 124 -12.92 9.46 9.23
N ALA A 125 -12.13 10.32 8.59
CA ALA A 125 -11.25 9.93 7.49
C ALA A 125 -10.20 8.89 7.94
N TYR A 126 -9.62 9.06 9.14
CA TYR A 126 -8.70 8.09 9.72
C TYR A 126 -9.38 6.75 10.01
N ARG A 127 -10.60 6.76 10.58
CA ARG A 127 -11.38 5.54 10.82
C ARG A 127 -11.66 4.78 9.53
N THR A 128 -12.14 5.49 8.52
CA THR A 128 -12.40 4.92 7.18
C THR A 128 -11.13 4.34 6.56
N PHE A 129 -10.01 5.05 6.66
CA PHE A 129 -8.72 4.55 6.19
C PHE A 129 -8.33 3.25 6.89
N ARG A 130 -8.39 3.23 8.22
CA ARG A 130 -8.07 2.06 9.04
C ARG A 130 -8.96 0.85 8.69
N GLU A 131 -10.27 1.04 8.54
CA GLU A 131 -11.22 -0.01 8.17
C GLU A 131 -10.89 -0.60 6.79
N LYS A 132 -10.56 0.24 5.81
CA LYS A 132 -10.16 -0.21 4.47
C LYS A 132 -8.84 -1.00 4.50
N GLN A 133 -7.86 -0.57 5.31
CA GLN A 133 -6.60 -1.30 5.47
C GLN A 133 -6.83 -2.67 6.12
N ILE A 134 -7.58 -2.75 7.20
CA ILE A 134 -7.93 -4.01 7.85
C ILE A 134 -8.64 -4.96 6.88
N ARG A 135 -9.58 -4.44 6.08
CA ARG A 135 -10.27 -5.22 5.04
C ARG A 135 -9.31 -5.74 3.98
N LEU A 136 -8.35 -4.92 3.53
CA LEU A 136 -7.31 -5.36 2.58
C LEU A 136 -6.53 -6.55 3.12
N PHE A 137 -6.04 -6.47 4.36
CA PHE A 137 -5.29 -7.57 4.98
C PHE A 137 -6.15 -8.81 5.21
N GLY A 138 -7.44 -8.65 5.51
CA GLY A 138 -8.40 -9.76 5.57
C GLY A 138 -8.53 -10.47 4.23
N ASN A 139 -8.74 -9.71 3.16
CA ASN A 139 -8.82 -10.27 1.80
C ASN A 139 -7.51 -10.96 1.37
N ILE A 140 -6.36 -10.45 1.80
CA ILE A 140 -5.06 -11.11 1.54
C ILE A 140 -4.99 -12.46 2.26
N LEU A 141 -5.42 -12.55 3.53
CA LEU A 141 -5.48 -13.82 4.24
C LEU A 141 -6.41 -14.82 3.54
N GLU A 142 -7.56 -14.36 3.07
CA GLU A 142 -8.48 -15.21 2.30
C GLU A 142 -7.87 -15.70 0.99
N CYS A 143 -7.12 -14.85 0.27
CA CYS A 143 -6.33 -15.28 -0.89
C CYS A 143 -5.33 -16.38 -0.54
N PHE A 144 -4.76 -16.34 0.67
CA PHE A 144 -3.86 -17.39 1.15
C PHE A 144 -4.58 -18.66 1.66
N GLY A 145 -5.92 -18.70 1.57
CA GLY A 145 -6.73 -19.81 2.06
C GLY A 145 -6.87 -19.85 3.58
N ILE A 146 -6.67 -18.74 4.26
CA ILE A 146 -6.76 -18.63 5.72
C ILE A 146 -8.04 -17.89 6.10
N GLY A 147 -8.74 -18.38 7.11
CA GLY A 147 -9.96 -17.71 7.60
C GLY A 147 -9.63 -16.35 8.25
N ALA A 148 -10.30 -15.30 7.78
CA ALA A 148 -10.08 -13.91 8.17
C ALA A 148 -10.95 -13.51 9.38
N ASP A 149 -10.76 -14.13 10.55
CA ASP A 149 -11.36 -13.61 11.79
C ASP A 149 -10.63 -12.34 12.27
N CYS A 150 -11.29 -11.55 13.11
CA CYS A 150 -10.78 -10.25 13.55
C CYS A 150 -9.41 -10.34 14.25
N ALA A 151 -9.17 -11.39 15.04
CA ALA A 151 -7.91 -11.55 15.77
C ALA A 151 -6.75 -11.85 14.81
N ARG A 152 -6.97 -12.78 13.87
CA ARG A 152 -5.96 -13.14 12.84
C ARG A 152 -5.66 -11.98 11.92
N VAL A 153 -6.69 -11.28 11.44
CA VAL A 153 -6.52 -10.09 10.58
C VAL A 153 -5.73 -9.02 11.32
N GLY A 154 -6.08 -8.73 12.58
CA GLY A 154 -5.37 -7.76 13.40
C GLY A 154 -3.90 -8.12 13.59
N LEU A 155 -3.61 -9.37 13.96
CA LEU A 155 -2.24 -9.85 14.14
C LEU A 155 -1.47 -9.80 12.81
N PHE A 156 -2.00 -10.37 11.75
CA PHE A 156 -1.37 -10.37 10.43
C PHE A 156 -1.08 -8.95 9.92
N THR A 157 -2.05 -8.04 10.08
CA THR A 157 -1.86 -6.63 9.72
C THR A 157 -0.66 -6.04 10.46
N ASN A 158 -0.61 -6.19 11.78
CA ASN A 158 0.44 -5.57 12.60
C ASN A 158 1.82 -6.15 12.30
N ILE A 159 1.97 -7.48 12.25
CA ILE A 159 3.29 -8.10 12.00
C ILE A 159 3.79 -7.82 10.57
N SER A 160 2.90 -7.80 9.58
CA SER A 160 3.25 -7.44 8.20
C SER A 160 3.67 -5.99 8.08
N LEU A 161 2.93 -5.06 8.70
CA LEU A 161 3.30 -3.63 8.71
C LEU A 161 4.63 -3.42 9.43
N MET A 162 4.89 -4.12 10.53
CA MET A 162 6.19 -4.04 11.24
C MET A 162 7.35 -4.48 10.35
N ALA A 163 7.20 -5.57 9.59
CA ALA A 163 8.23 -6.02 8.65
C ALA A 163 8.49 -4.97 7.55
N MET A 164 7.43 -4.39 6.98
CA MET A 164 7.53 -3.33 5.97
C MET A 164 8.21 -2.07 6.54
N ILE A 165 7.86 -1.67 7.77
CA ILE A 165 8.44 -0.52 8.46
C ILE A 165 9.93 -0.74 8.73
N VAL A 166 10.32 -1.89 9.27
CA VAL A 166 11.74 -2.22 9.54
C VAL A 166 12.55 -2.15 8.26
N ARG A 167 12.04 -2.68 7.15
CA ARG A 167 12.74 -2.64 5.86
C ARG A 167 12.94 -1.21 5.35
N ARG A 168 11.98 -0.32 5.61
CA ARG A 168 12.04 1.09 5.19
C ARG A 168 12.66 2.00 6.25
N ALA A 169 13.00 1.46 7.41
CA ALA A 169 13.70 2.21 8.44
C ALA A 169 15.06 2.61 7.90
N ILE A 170 15.19 3.91 7.64
CA ILE A 170 16.49 4.50 7.37
C ILE A 170 17.22 4.57 8.73
N PRO A 171 18.56 4.36 8.77
CA PRO A 171 19.34 4.42 10.01
C PRO A 171 19.10 5.68 10.86
N GLU A 172 18.70 6.76 10.21
CA GLU A 172 18.43 8.07 10.83
C GLU A 172 17.04 8.17 11.48
N THR A 173 16.09 7.31 11.11
CA THR A 173 14.69 7.41 11.51
C THR A 173 14.23 6.33 12.47
N MET A 174 14.91 5.19 12.51
CA MET A 174 14.72 4.13 13.50
C MET A 174 16.04 3.81 14.19
N PRO A 175 16.03 3.70 15.52
CA PRO A 175 17.23 3.33 16.28
C PRO A 175 17.50 1.82 16.15
N LEU A 176 17.80 1.35 14.95
CA LEU A 176 18.37 0.02 14.77
C LEU A 176 19.83 0.11 15.23
N PHE A 177 20.19 -0.69 16.25
CA PHE A 177 21.58 -0.74 16.72
C PHE A 177 22.54 -1.33 15.68
N VAL A 178 22.03 -2.16 14.77
CA VAL A 178 22.77 -2.80 13.68
C VAL A 178 22.00 -2.62 12.37
N PRO A 179 22.04 -1.44 11.73
CA PRO A 179 21.30 -1.17 10.50
C PRO A 179 21.70 -2.09 9.33
N GLU A 180 22.94 -2.59 9.34
CA GLU A 180 23.47 -3.51 8.33
C GLU A 180 22.74 -4.85 8.30
N ALA A 181 22.14 -5.26 9.44
CA ALA A 181 21.35 -6.49 9.57
C ALA A 181 19.85 -6.30 9.26
N ALA A 182 19.45 -5.16 8.65
CA ALA A 182 18.04 -4.87 8.39
C ALA A 182 17.40 -5.88 7.43
N ASP A 183 18.10 -6.28 6.36
CA ASP A 183 17.58 -7.24 5.39
C ASP A 183 17.45 -8.65 5.97
N GLU A 184 18.41 -9.10 6.80
CA GLU A 184 18.34 -10.36 7.52
C GLU A 184 17.21 -10.36 8.55
N THR A 185 17.00 -9.22 9.24
CA THR A 185 15.89 -9.04 10.18
C THR A 185 14.54 -9.17 9.46
N VAL A 186 14.39 -8.54 8.29
CA VAL A 186 13.17 -8.65 7.48
C VAL A 186 12.97 -10.07 6.97
N ALA A 187 14.03 -10.74 6.49
CA ALA A 187 13.96 -12.12 6.04
C ALA A 187 13.50 -13.06 7.17
N PHE A 188 14.04 -12.87 8.38
CA PHE A 188 13.60 -13.60 9.58
C PHE A 188 12.12 -13.34 9.91
N GLN A 189 11.68 -12.07 9.87
CA GLN A 189 10.29 -11.71 10.14
C GLN A 189 9.34 -12.33 9.12
N ILE A 190 9.68 -12.27 7.83
CA ILE A 190 8.87 -12.88 6.76
C ILE A 190 8.76 -14.39 7.00
N LYS A 191 9.90 -15.06 7.29
CA LYS A 191 9.90 -16.49 7.61
C LYS A 191 8.99 -16.79 8.80
N ALA A 192 9.09 -16.05 9.89
CA ALA A 192 8.25 -16.21 11.07
C ALA A 192 6.75 -16.01 10.78
N ILE A 193 6.42 -15.02 9.93
CA ILE A 193 5.03 -14.82 9.49
C ILE A 193 4.52 -16.02 8.70
N VAL A 194 5.30 -16.54 7.77
CA VAL A 194 4.94 -17.70 6.94
C VAL A 194 4.78 -18.95 7.82
N ASP A 195 5.72 -19.20 8.75
CA ASP A 195 5.67 -20.33 9.71
C ASP A 195 4.41 -20.25 10.60
N PHE A 196 4.01 -19.04 11.00
CA PHE A 196 2.78 -18.81 11.77
C PHE A 196 1.53 -19.07 10.94
N LEU A 197 1.50 -18.64 9.67
CA LEU A 197 0.32 -18.74 8.82
C LEU A 197 0.09 -20.15 8.25
N GLU A 198 1.14 -20.90 7.98
CA GLU A 198 1.05 -22.19 7.30
C GLU A 198 0.10 -23.21 7.96
N PRO A 199 0.13 -23.42 9.30
CA PRO A 199 -0.79 -24.34 9.96
C PRO A 199 -2.23 -23.85 10.01
N LEU A 200 -2.49 -22.58 9.64
CA LEU A 200 -3.83 -21.98 9.65
C LEU A 200 -4.57 -22.12 8.30
N LYS A 201 -3.93 -22.72 7.29
CA LYS A 201 -4.57 -23.00 5.99
C LYS A 201 -5.78 -23.90 6.19
N LYS A 202 -6.84 -23.63 5.43
CA LYS A 202 -8.01 -24.52 5.32
C LYS A 202 -7.56 -25.84 4.64
N GLU A 203 -8.02 -26.99 5.13
CA GLU A 203 -7.61 -28.32 4.62
C GLU A 203 -7.81 -28.51 3.10
N ASN A 204 -8.71 -27.76 2.47
CA ASN A 204 -8.98 -27.83 1.03
C ASN A 204 -8.01 -27.00 0.17
N PHE A 205 -7.01 -26.37 0.75
CA PHE A 205 -5.99 -25.56 0.04
C PHE A 205 -4.70 -26.34 -0.27
N CYS A 206 -4.72 -27.66 -0.09
CA CYS A 206 -3.65 -28.54 -0.55
C CYS A 206 -3.76 -28.71 -2.09
N ARG A 207 -2.94 -27.99 -2.85
CA ARG A 207 -2.58 -28.34 -4.21
C ARG A 207 -1.23 -29.03 -4.23
#